data_92f0db72ca8b38ea186a9806e799e5ac
#
_entry.id   92f0db72ca8b38ea186a9806e799e5ac
#
_cell.length_a   1.000
_cell.length_b   1.000
_cell.length_c   1.000
_cell.angle_alpha   90.00
_cell.angle_beta   90.00
_cell.angle_gamma   90.00
#
_symmetry.space_group_name_H-M   'P 1'
#
loop_
_entity.id
_entity.type
_entity.pdbx_description
1 polymer ?
#
loop_
_entity_poly.entity_id
_entity_poly.type
_entity_poly.pdbx_seq_one_letter_code
_entity_poly.pdbx_strand_id
1 'polypeptide(L)'
;MGLKNLDIMLGIESRVVFDILDVINGVTTLNKALVKDKRLDNLFLLPACKSIDVTKINFSYLEKIIVELRKEFDFIFIDSPAGIERGFYNAIRSASEAIVVVNNDITSIRDADKVIGILNSQSILDTKLVINKVNLKKIDESTSITIDDVIDLLNIPLLGVIYEDDDVIRCNNLGIPLAIESKSYINKCYCNISKRLNGEDVRLVKGKMSIFARLFG
;
A
#
# COMPACT_ATOMS: atom_id res chain seq x y z
N MET A 1 -0.04 7.30 -13.71
CA MET A 1 1.11 6.90 -12.91
C MET A 1 1.42 8.04 -11.98
N GLY A 2 1.60 7.73 -10.68
CA GLY A 2 1.74 8.73 -9.64
C GLY A 2 3.18 9.18 -9.42
N LEU A 3 3.38 9.96 -8.36
CA LEU A 3 4.69 10.35 -7.89
C LEU A 3 5.48 9.10 -7.50
N LYS A 4 6.72 9.00 -7.98
CA LYS A 4 7.63 7.90 -7.69
C LYS A 4 8.24 8.11 -6.31
N ASN A 5 7.81 7.38 -5.34
CA ASN A 5 8.34 7.49 -3.98
C ASN A 5 8.78 6.15 -3.40
N LEU A 6 8.37 5.01 -3.97
CA LEU A 6 8.74 3.69 -3.45
C LEU A 6 10.24 3.41 -3.54
N ASP A 7 10.92 3.86 -4.59
CA ASP A 7 12.36 3.72 -4.74
C ASP A 7 13.12 4.49 -3.64
N ILE A 8 12.64 5.69 -3.28
CA ILE A 8 13.20 6.50 -2.19
C ILE A 8 12.92 5.82 -0.84
N MET A 9 11.67 5.40 -0.59
CA MET A 9 11.29 4.71 0.66
C MET A 9 12.06 3.40 0.87
N LEU A 10 12.44 2.75 -0.21
CA LEU A 10 13.29 1.55 -0.19
C LEU A 10 14.79 1.89 -0.21
N GLY A 11 15.20 3.15 -0.41
CA GLY A 11 16.60 3.56 -0.51
C GLY A 11 17.35 2.89 -1.67
N ILE A 12 16.66 2.66 -2.79
CA ILE A 12 17.20 2.00 -4.00
C ILE A 12 17.14 2.88 -5.24
N GLU A 13 16.82 4.16 -5.11
CA GLU A 13 16.66 5.12 -6.22
C GLU A 13 17.89 5.22 -7.11
N SER A 14 19.10 5.12 -6.53
CA SER A 14 20.38 5.14 -7.26
C SER A 14 20.62 3.88 -8.11
N ARG A 15 19.85 2.83 -7.92
CA ARG A 15 19.96 1.55 -8.64
C ARG A 15 18.93 1.41 -9.76
N VAL A 16 18.00 2.33 -9.86
CA VAL A 16 16.96 2.35 -10.89
C VAL A 16 17.55 2.86 -12.20
N VAL A 17 17.86 1.94 -13.10
CA VAL A 17 18.38 2.22 -14.44
C VAL A 17 17.26 2.22 -15.49
N PHE A 18 16.40 1.20 -15.42
CA PHE A 18 15.29 0.99 -16.33
C PHE A 18 13.95 1.06 -15.59
N ASP A 19 12.89 1.33 -16.33
CA ASP A 19 11.54 1.35 -15.82
C ASP A 19 10.60 0.48 -16.68
N ILE A 20 9.33 0.41 -16.30
CA ILE A 20 8.33 -0.41 -16.97
C ILE A 20 8.13 -0.03 -18.44
N LEU A 21 8.34 1.23 -18.83
CA LEU A 21 8.25 1.65 -20.24
C LEU A 21 9.42 1.13 -21.07
N ASP A 22 10.61 1.05 -20.51
CA ASP A 22 11.76 0.47 -21.19
C ASP A 22 11.50 -1.00 -21.53
N VAL A 23 10.82 -1.73 -20.64
CA VAL A 23 10.39 -3.10 -20.90
C VAL A 23 9.32 -3.16 -21.99
N ILE A 24 8.29 -2.32 -21.91
CA ILE A 24 7.20 -2.26 -22.89
C ILE A 24 7.72 -1.91 -24.28
N ASN A 25 8.69 -1.00 -24.37
CA ASN A 25 9.29 -0.56 -25.63
C ASN A 25 10.40 -1.49 -26.15
N GLY A 26 10.69 -2.58 -25.44
CA GLY A 26 11.74 -3.54 -25.84
C GLY A 26 13.18 -3.03 -25.69
N VAL A 27 13.38 -1.92 -24.97
CA VAL A 27 14.72 -1.36 -24.68
C VAL A 27 15.49 -2.28 -23.73
N THR A 28 14.77 -2.94 -22.82
CA THR A 28 15.34 -3.88 -21.86
C THR A 28 14.41 -5.07 -21.60
N THR A 29 14.94 -6.09 -20.94
CA THR A 29 14.14 -7.24 -20.47
C THR A 29 13.55 -6.97 -19.07
N LEU A 30 12.45 -7.65 -18.73
CA LEU A 30 11.80 -7.54 -17.41
C LEU A 30 12.80 -7.78 -16.26
N ASN A 31 13.61 -8.83 -16.35
CA ASN A 31 14.60 -9.17 -15.31
C ASN A 31 15.67 -8.10 -15.09
N LYS A 32 16.02 -7.33 -16.12
CA LYS A 32 16.97 -6.20 -16.00
C LYS A 32 16.32 -4.94 -15.43
N ALA A 33 15.02 -4.79 -15.59
CA ALA A 33 14.26 -3.67 -15.03
C ALA A 33 13.86 -3.89 -13.55
N LEU A 34 13.79 -5.15 -13.10
CA LEU A 34 13.51 -5.49 -11.71
C LEU A 34 14.72 -5.13 -10.83
N VAL A 35 14.50 -4.26 -9.86
CA VAL A 35 15.51 -3.85 -8.89
C VAL A 35 15.29 -4.61 -7.60
N LYS A 36 16.21 -5.53 -7.28
CA LYS A 36 16.19 -6.30 -6.01
C LYS A 36 16.59 -5.41 -4.83
N ASP A 37 15.88 -5.48 -3.70
CA ASP A 37 16.30 -4.83 -2.46
C ASP A 37 17.63 -5.42 -1.95
N LYS A 38 18.47 -4.59 -1.34
CA LYS A 38 19.79 -5.02 -0.86
C LYS A 38 19.74 -5.87 0.41
N ARG A 39 18.65 -5.77 1.16
CA ARG A 39 18.48 -6.33 2.51
C ARG A 39 17.54 -7.52 2.52
N LEU A 40 16.68 -7.63 1.51
CA LEU A 40 15.66 -8.66 1.38
C LEU A 40 15.80 -9.38 0.06
N ASP A 41 16.04 -10.70 0.14
CA ASP A 41 16.29 -11.52 -1.04
C ASP A 41 15.06 -11.75 -1.91
N ASN A 42 13.88 -11.56 -1.35
CA ASN A 42 12.58 -11.79 -1.98
C ASN A 42 11.79 -10.52 -2.30
N LEU A 43 12.37 -9.32 -2.11
CA LEU A 43 11.73 -8.06 -2.43
C LEU A 43 12.35 -7.44 -3.69
N PHE A 44 11.50 -7.17 -4.68
CA PHE A 44 11.85 -6.54 -5.94
C PHE A 44 10.94 -5.35 -6.22
N LEU A 45 11.47 -4.32 -6.84
CA LEU A 45 10.73 -3.18 -7.36
C LEU A 45 10.82 -3.16 -8.88
N LEU A 46 9.67 -3.11 -9.58
CA LEU A 46 9.60 -2.69 -10.98
C LEU A 46 9.23 -1.21 -11.00
N PRO A 47 10.17 -0.32 -11.33
CA PRO A 47 9.91 1.11 -11.27
C PRO A 47 8.87 1.55 -12.29
N ALA A 48 7.98 2.45 -11.88
CA ALA A 48 7.08 3.13 -12.79
C ALA A 48 7.84 4.17 -13.64
N CYS A 49 7.32 4.58 -14.79
CA CYS A 49 7.98 5.55 -15.69
C CYS A 49 8.14 6.95 -15.07
N LYS A 50 9.26 7.61 -15.40
CA LYS A 50 9.63 8.93 -14.83
C LYS A 50 8.85 10.12 -15.39
N SER A 51 8.49 10.06 -16.61
CA SER A 51 7.69 11.12 -17.25
C SER A 51 6.88 10.45 -18.31
N ILE A 52 5.62 10.82 -18.52
CA ILE A 52 5.13 10.77 -19.86
C ILE A 52 3.64 10.73 -19.94
N ASP A 53 3.20 11.19 -21.02
CA ASP A 53 1.93 11.03 -21.66
C ASP A 53 1.46 9.55 -21.56
N VAL A 54 0.78 9.26 -20.47
CA VAL A 54 0.19 7.93 -20.17
C VAL A 54 -0.75 7.47 -21.30
N THR A 55 -1.09 8.38 -22.24
CA THR A 55 -1.93 8.07 -23.38
C THR A 55 -1.28 7.11 -24.38
N LYS A 56 0.06 7.00 -24.36
CA LYS A 56 0.83 6.16 -25.28
C LYS A 56 1.12 4.75 -24.77
N ILE A 57 0.74 4.42 -23.53
CA ILE A 57 0.98 3.08 -23.01
C ILE A 57 -0.11 2.15 -23.52
N ASN A 58 0.29 1.13 -24.26
CA ASN A 58 -0.61 0.03 -24.59
C ASN A 58 -0.70 -0.93 -23.39
N PHE A 59 -1.85 -0.92 -22.72
CA PHE A 59 -2.10 -1.69 -21.49
C PHE A 59 -2.04 -3.20 -21.68
N SER A 60 -2.19 -3.73 -22.90
CA SER A 60 -2.01 -5.16 -23.16
C SER A 60 -0.58 -5.65 -22.83
N TYR A 61 0.40 -4.76 -22.86
CA TYR A 61 1.77 -5.09 -22.44
C TYR A 61 1.91 -5.18 -20.92
N LEU A 62 1.18 -4.33 -20.17
CA LEU A 62 1.16 -4.43 -18.70
C LEU A 62 0.59 -5.78 -18.24
N GLU A 63 -0.52 -6.21 -18.84
CA GLU A 63 -1.12 -7.52 -18.56
C GLU A 63 -0.13 -8.66 -18.82
N LYS A 64 0.62 -8.61 -19.92
CA LYS A 64 1.66 -9.61 -20.22
C LYS A 64 2.79 -9.60 -19.18
N ILE A 65 3.24 -8.43 -18.74
CA ILE A 65 4.25 -8.29 -17.68
C ILE A 65 3.74 -8.92 -16.38
N ILE A 66 2.48 -8.64 -15.98
CA ILE A 66 1.89 -9.23 -14.78
C ILE A 66 1.79 -10.76 -14.90
N VAL A 67 1.40 -11.28 -16.06
CA VAL A 67 1.36 -12.75 -16.29
C VAL A 67 2.76 -13.37 -16.15
N GLU A 68 3.80 -12.68 -16.62
CA GLU A 68 5.18 -13.15 -16.47
C GLU A 68 5.63 -13.13 -15.01
N LEU A 69 5.38 -12.02 -14.29
CA LEU A 69 5.70 -11.88 -12.88
C LEU A 69 4.98 -12.93 -12.00
N ARG A 70 3.75 -13.33 -12.33
CA ARG A 70 3.00 -14.36 -11.60
C ARG A 70 3.66 -15.75 -11.63
N LYS A 71 4.62 -15.98 -12.52
CA LYS A 71 5.38 -17.25 -12.56
C LYS A 71 6.50 -17.29 -11.54
N GLU A 72 6.96 -16.14 -11.05
CA GLU A 72 8.15 -16.00 -10.22
C GLU A 72 7.86 -15.45 -8.83
N PHE A 73 6.70 -14.77 -8.63
CA PHE A 73 6.38 -14.08 -7.39
C PHE A 73 5.05 -14.56 -6.81
N ASP A 74 5.04 -14.81 -5.50
CA ASP A 74 3.82 -15.18 -4.75
C ASP A 74 2.87 -13.98 -4.63
N PHE A 75 3.42 -12.76 -4.51
CA PHE A 75 2.68 -11.50 -4.40
C PHE A 75 3.20 -10.45 -5.36
N ILE A 76 2.28 -9.77 -6.04
CA ILE A 76 2.55 -8.61 -6.89
C ILE A 76 1.70 -7.45 -6.40
N PHE A 77 2.33 -6.47 -5.77
CA PHE A 77 1.65 -5.25 -5.32
C PHE A 77 1.75 -4.17 -6.39
N ILE A 78 0.60 -3.66 -6.82
CA ILE A 78 0.51 -2.53 -7.74
C ILE A 78 0.19 -1.28 -6.91
N ASP A 79 1.20 -0.42 -6.72
CA ASP A 79 1.02 0.86 -6.04
C ASP A 79 0.22 1.81 -6.93
N SER A 80 -1.03 2.06 -6.51
CA SER A 80 -1.96 2.91 -7.24
C SER A 80 -1.82 4.37 -6.82
N PRO A 81 -1.84 5.33 -7.76
CA PRO A 81 -1.91 6.73 -7.39
C PRO A 81 -3.23 7.04 -6.66
N ALA A 82 -3.20 8.08 -5.83
CA ALA A 82 -4.40 8.59 -5.19
C ALA A 82 -5.42 9.10 -6.23
N GLY A 83 -6.71 9.05 -5.88
CA GLY A 83 -7.81 9.47 -6.75
C GLY A 83 -8.30 8.36 -7.67
N ILE A 84 -9.31 8.70 -8.48
CA ILE A 84 -10.02 7.77 -9.38
C ILE A 84 -9.79 8.11 -10.85
N GLU A 85 -8.62 8.63 -11.16
CA GLU A 85 -8.25 9.02 -12.52
C GLU A 85 -7.67 7.83 -13.30
N ARG A 86 -7.20 8.08 -14.50
CA ARG A 86 -6.67 7.09 -15.44
C ARG A 86 -5.59 6.18 -14.83
N GLY A 87 -4.73 6.73 -13.94
CA GLY A 87 -3.70 5.95 -13.25
C GLY A 87 -4.26 4.84 -12.36
N PHE A 88 -5.36 5.14 -11.65
CA PHE A 88 -6.09 4.18 -10.84
C PHE A 88 -6.70 3.05 -11.70
N TYR A 89 -7.43 3.39 -12.79
CA TYR A 89 -8.00 2.37 -13.68
C TYR A 89 -6.93 1.45 -14.28
N ASN A 90 -5.75 1.99 -14.56
CA ASN A 90 -4.64 1.18 -15.05
C ASN A 90 -4.10 0.23 -14.00
N ALA A 91 -4.04 0.65 -12.74
CA ALA A 91 -3.58 -0.18 -11.63
C ALA A 91 -4.53 -1.35 -11.39
N ILE A 92 -5.85 -1.10 -11.37
CA ILE A 92 -6.85 -2.12 -11.04
C ILE A 92 -7.10 -3.12 -12.17
N ARG A 93 -6.82 -2.76 -13.42
CA ARG A 93 -7.12 -3.61 -14.60
C ARG A 93 -6.50 -5.01 -14.54
N SER A 94 -5.34 -5.14 -13.92
CA SER A 94 -4.62 -6.42 -13.78
C SER A 94 -4.65 -6.99 -12.36
N ALA A 95 -5.37 -6.33 -11.46
CA ALA A 95 -5.50 -6.74 -10.07
C ALA A 95 -6.63 -7.77 -9.92
N SER A 96 -6.43 -8.76 -9.06
CA SER A 96 -7.44 -9.73 -8.64
C SER A 96 -8.03 -9.38 -7.27
N GLU A 97 -7.27 -8.67 -6.46
CA GLU A 97 -7.61 -8.26 -5.10
C GLU A 97 -7.24 -6.78 -4.89
N ALA A 98 -7.84 -6.15 -3.91
CA ALA A 98 -7.52 -4.78 -3.56
C ALA A 98 -7.37 -4.58 -2.05
N ILE A 99 -6.43 -3.73 -1.67
CA ILE A 99 -6.30 -3.22 -0.30
C ILE A 99 -6.62 -1.73 -0.34
N VAL A 100 -7.75 -1.36 0.27
CA VAL A 100 -8.17 0.04 0.42
C VAL A 100 -7.57 0.57 1.72
N VAL A 101 -6.75 1.60 1.61
CA VAL A 101 -6.08 2.25 2.76
C VAL A 101 -6.73 3.58 3.03
N VAL A 102 -7.25 3.77 4.25
CA VAL A 102 -7.94 5.00 4.67
C VAL A 102 -7.32 5.56 5.96
N ASN A 103 -7.42 6.86 6.13
CA ASN A 103 -7.28 7.47 7.45
C ASN A 103 -8.66 7.50 8.15
N ASN A 104 -8.69 7.59 9.47
CA ASN A 104 -9.93 7.63 10.22
C ASN A 104 -10.55 9.06 10.25
N ASP A 105 -10.76 9.64 9.06
CA ASP A 105 -11.46 10.90 8.84
C ASP A 105 -12.54 10.74 7.75
N ILE A 106 -13.58 11.56 7.83
CA ILE A 106 -14.78 11.45 6.98
C ILE A 106 -14.47 11.62 5.48
N THR A 107 -13.47 12.43 5.14
CA THR A 107 -13.12 12.69 3.74
C THR A 107 -12.49 11.45 3.13
N SER A 108 -11.53 10.85 3.84
CA SER A 108 -10.88 9.61 3.41
C SER A 108 -11.88 8.45 3.26
N ILE A 109 -12.86 8.36 4.17
CA ILE A 109 -13.91 7.32 4.13
C ILE A 109 -14.82 7.52 2.91
N ARG A 110 -15.26 8.74 2.63
CA ARG A 110 -16.10 9.03 1.45
C ARG A 110 -15.41 8.75 0.13
N ASP A 111 -14.11 9.04 0.06
CA ASP A 111 -13.33 8.72 -1.15
C ASP A 111 -13.12 7.22 -1.29
N ALA A 112 -12.90 6.50 -0.18
CA ALA A 112 -12.80 5.06 -0.17
C ALA A 112 -14.11 4.37 -0.59
N ASP A 113 -15.26 4.85 -0.15
CA ASP A 113 -16.57 4.32 -0.55
C ASP A 113 -16.75 4.37 -2.08
N LYS A 114 -16.38 5.50 -2.72
CA LYS A 114 -16.38 5.61 -4.18
C LYS A 114 -15.43 4.61 -4.85
N VAL A 115 -14.21 4.47 -4.28
CA VAL A 115 -13.21 3.50 -4.79
C VAL A 115 -13.75 2.08 -4.70
N ILE A 116 -14.35 1.68 -3.58
CA ILE A 116 -14.96 0.36 -3.39
C ILE A 116 -16.08 0.13 -4.41
N GLY A 117 -16.93 1.13 -4.65
CA GLY A 117 -17.98 1.05 -5.69
C GLY A 117 -17.39 0.81 -7.08
N ILE A 118 -16.27 1.46 -7.43
CA ILE A 118 -15.59 1.24 -8.71
C ILE A 118 -14.97 -0.17 -8.76
N LEU A 119 -14.27 -0.61 -7.71
CA LEU A 119 -13.68 -1.95 -7.63
C LEU A 119 -14.74 -3.03 -7.86
N ASN A 120 -15.89 -2.92 -7.18
CA ASN A 120 -17.02 -3.81 -7.35
C ASN A 120 -17.55 -3.81 -8.80
N SER A 121 -17.67 -2.65 -9.43
CA SER A 121 -18.10 -2.52 -10.83
C SER A 121 -17.11 -3.16 -11.82
N GLN A 122 -15.85 -3.27 -11.46
CA GLN A 122 -14.79 -3.95 -12.22
C GLN A 122 -14.58 -5.41 -11.80
N SER A 123 -15.52 -5.98 -11.02
CA SER A 123 -15.49 -7.37 -10.54
C SER A 123 -14.30 -7.70 -9.62
N ILE A 124 -13.70 -6.71 -8.97
CA ILE A 124 -12.69 -6.90 -7.92
C ILE A 124 -13.45 -6.97 -6.59
N LEU A 125 -13.89 -8.16 -6.21
CA LEU A 125 -14.74 -8.38 -5.05
C LEU A 125 -13.94 -8.69 -3.77
N ASP A 126 -12.72 -9.22 -3.89
CA ASP A 126 -11.85 -9.44 -2.74
C ASP A 126 -11.12 -8.13 -2.39
N THR A 127 -11.84 -7.28 -1.67
CA THR A 127 -11.34 -5.98 -1.22
C THR A 127 -11.21 -5.98 0.29
N LYS A 128 -10.05 -5.60 0.80
CA LYS A 128 -9.72 -5.57 2.23
C LYS A 128 -9.40 -4.14 2.69
N LEU A 129 -9.70 -3.84 3.94
CA LEU A 129 -9.51 -2.52 4.55
C LEU A 129 -8.25 -2.46 5.41
N VAL A 130 -7.47 -1.41 5.25
CA VAL A 130 -6.44 -0.99 6.21
C VAL A 130 -6.77 0.41 6.69
N ILE A 131 -6.93 0.60 8.01
CA ILE A 131 -7.10 1.91 8.62
C ILE A 131 -5.73 2.41 9.07
N ASN A 132 -5.28 3.52 8.51
CA ASN A 132 -3.94 4.05 8.69
C ASN A 132 -3.92 5.33 9.53
N LYS A 133 -2.78 5.62 10.17
CA LYS A 133 -2.56 6.83 10.99
C LYS A 133 -3.60 7.02 12.09
N VAL A 134 -4.04 5.94 12.71
CA VAL A 134 -5.02 6.01 13.80
C VAL A 134 -4.40 6.65 15.03
N ASN A 135 -4.98 7.75 15.49
CA ASN A 135 -4.59 8.44 16.70
C ASN A 135 -5.66 8.26 17.78
N LEU A 136 -5.36 7.44 18.79
CA LEU A 136 -6.32 7.09 19.85
C LEU A 136 -6.75 8.30 20.70
N LYS A 137 -5.86 9.30 20.90
CA LYS A 137 -6.21 10.52 21.65
C LYS A 137 -7.30 11.29 20.92
N LYS A 138 -7.19 11.43 19.59
CA LYS A 138 -8.20 12.12 18.77
C LYS A 138 -9.55 11.39 18.80
N ILE A 139 -9.55 10.06 18.91
CA ILE A 139 -10.78 9.27 19.07
C ILE A 139 -11.40 9.54 20.43
N ASP A 140 -10.63 9.48 21.53
CA ASP A 140 -11.10 9.75 22.88
C ASP A 140 -11.65 11.17 23.04
N GLU A 141 -11.03 12.15 22.38
CA GLU A 141 -11.47 13.54 22.34
C GLU A 141 -12.66 13.78 21.38
N SER A 142 -13.21 12.72 20.75
CA SER A 142 -14.29 12.78 19.76
C SER A 142 -13.97 13.70 18.56
N THR A 143 -12.69 13.91 18.28
CA THR A 143 -12.22 14.72 17.12
C THR A 143 -11.90 13.87 15.90
N SER A 144 -12.04 12.55 16.01
CA SER A 144 -11.85 11.59 14.91
C SER A 144 -12.88 10.46 15.00
N ILE A 145 -13.12 9.80 13.88
CA ILE A 145 -14.07 8.68 13.78
C ILE A 145 -13.46 7.45 14.44
N THR A 146 -14.27 6.60 15.08
CA THR A 146 -13.80 5.36 15.67
C THR A 146 -13.45 4.30 14.60
N ILE A 147 -12.65 3.32 14.99
CA ILE A 147 -12.31 2.20 14.10
C ILE A 147 -13.56 1.42 13.69
N ASP A 148 -14.48 1.21 14.64
CA ASP A 148 -15.72 0.46 14.42
C ASP A 148 -16.64 1.21 13.46
N ASP A 149 -16.78 2.55 13.60
CA ASP A 149 -17.54 3.37 12.66
C ASP A 149 -16.97 3.30 11.23
N VAL A 150 -15.64 3.27 11.06
CA VAL A 150 -15.02 3.14 9.73
C VAL A 150 -15.35 1.78 9.11
N ILE A 151 -15.30 0.71 9.91
CA ILE A 151 -15.64 -0.65 9.46
C ILE A 151 -17.11 -0.72 9.04
N ASP A 152 -18.01 -0.19 9.85
CA ASP A 152 -19.44 -0.19 9.59
C ASP A 152 -19.80 0.62 8.33
N LEU A 153 -19.18 1.78 8.15
CA LEU A 153 -19.43 2.64 6.99
C LEU A 153 -18.95 2.05 5.68
N LEU A 154 -17.78 1.41 5.66
CA LEU A 154 -17.19 0.87 4.43
C LEU A 154 -17.62 -0.57 4.12
N ASN A 155 -18.06 -1.31 5.13
CA ASN A 155 -18.61 -2.67 5.04
C ASN A 155 -17.75 -3.64 4.20
N ILE A 156 -16.42 -3.57 4.35
CA ILE A 156 -15.45 -4.50 3.77
C ILE A 156 -14.55 -5.09 4.87
N PRO A 157 -14.01 -6.30 4.69
CA PRO A 157 -13.21 -6.98 5.71
C PRO A 157 -11.99 -6.16 6.15
N LEU A 158 -11.83 -5.97 7.47
CA LEU A 158 -10.68 -5.30 8.05
C LEU A 158 -9.44 -6.21 7.99
N LEU A 159 -8.43 -5.80 7.24
CA LEU A 159 -7.12 -6.45 7.19
C LEU A 159 -6.23 -6.02 8.36
N GLY A 160 -6.24 -4.74 8.72
CA GLY A 160 -5.47 -4.27 9.86
C GLY A 160 -5.61 -2.80 10.17
N VAL A 161 -5.00 -2.41 11.29
CA VAL A 161 -4.95 -1.04 11.80
C VAL A 161 -3.51 -0.64 12.03
N ILE A 162 -3.13 0.52 11.52
CA ILE A 162 -1.80 1.12 11.69
C ILE A 162 -1.97 2.41 12.47
N TYR A 163 -1.31 2.50 13.61
CA TYR A 163 -1.38 3.68 14.47
C TYR A 163 -0.38 4.74 14.01
N GLU A 164 -0.66 5.99 14.34
CA GLU A 164 0.27 7.10 14.10
C GLU A 164 1.54 6.90 14.93
N ASP A 165 2.71 6.95 14.27
CA ASP A 165 4.01 6.69 14.90
C ASP A 165 5.13 7.41 14.14
N ASP A 166 5.99 8.12 14.86
CA ASP A 166 7.10 8.87 14.28
C ASP A 166 8.18 7.97 13.66
N ASP A 167 8.27 6.71 14.07
CA ASP A 167 9.18 5.74 13.47
C ASP A 167 8.90 5.52 11.99
N VAL A 168 7.65 5.63 11.56
CA VAL A 168 7.28 5.53 10.12
C VAL A 168 7.94 6.65 9.34
N ILE A 169 7.82 7.90 9.84
CA ILE A 169 8.41 9.08 9.18
C ILE A 169 9.94 8.96 9.18
N ARG A 170 10.53 8.59 10.31
CA ARG A 170 11.97 8.40 10.45
C ARG A 170 12.51 7.37 9.47
N CYS A 171 11.89 6.20 9.39
CA CYS A 171 12.31 5.12 8.49
C CYS A 171 12.19 5.52 7.03
N ASN A 172 11.09 6.18 6.64
CA ASN A 172 10.89 6.68 5.29
C ASN A 172 11.97 7.70 4.89
N ASN A 173 12.32 8.63 5.78
CA ASN A 173 13.37 9.62 5.53
C ASN A 173 14.77 8.99 5.39
N LEU A 174 14.99 7.83 6.00
CA LEU A 174 16.25 7.09 5.91
C LEU A 174 16.29 6.11 4.73
N GLY A 175 15.19 5.95 3.99
CA GLY A 175 15.08 4.93 2.93
C GLY A 175 15.20 3.50 3.46
N ILE A 176 14.71 3.27 4.69
CA ILE A 176 14.77 1.96 5.35
C ILE A 176 13.36 1.48 5.63
N PRO A 177 12.91 0.35 5.05
CA PRO A 177 11.62 -0.22 5.40
C PRO A 177 11.48 -0.48 6.89
N LEU A 178 10.41 0.03 7.49
CA LEU A 178 10.14 -0.11 8.91
C LEU A 178 10.20 -1.58 9.40
N ALA A 179 9.76 -2.51 8.56
CA ALA A 179 9.76 -3.93 8.88
C ALA A 179 11.17 -4.51 9.15
N ILE A 180 12.21 -3.90 8.61
CA ILE A 180 13.61 -4.34 8.78
C ILE A 180 14.22 -3.67 10.00
N GLU A 181 14.03 -2.36 10.14
CA GLU A 181 14.72 -1.52 11.13
C GLU A 181 14.15 -1.69 12.52
N SER A 182 12.84 -1.79 12.63
CA SER A 182 12.17 -1.52 13.89
C SER A 182 11.65 -2.78 14.58
N LYS A 183 12.02 -2.94 15.85
CA LYS A 183 11.33 -3.80 16.81
C LYS A 183 10.15 -3.08 17.46
N SER A 184 9.73 -1.95 16.92
CA SER A 184 8.68 -1.11 17.47
C SER A 184 7.31 -1.77 17.45
N TYR A 185 6.42 -1.19 18.22
CA TYR A 185 5.02 -1.56 18.25
C TYR A 185 4.35 -1.46 16.87
N ILE A 186 4.70 -0.42 16.11
CA ILE A 186 4.13 -0.19 14.78
C ILE A 186 4.56 -1.27 13.77
N ASN A 187 5.76 -1.81 13.89
CA ASN A 187 6.20 -2.93 13.08
C ASN A 187 5.29 -4.16 13.26
N LYS A 188 4.81 -4.41 14.49
CA LYS A 188 3.85 -5.50 14.75
C LYS A 188 2.54 -5.32 13.98
N CYS A 189 2.09 -4.08 13.78
CA CYS A 189 0.88 -3.82 12.98
C CYS A 189 1.09 -4.26 11.53
N TYR A 190 2.21 -3.88 10.91
CA TYR A 190 2.56 -4.30 9.54
C TYR A 190 2.76 -5.82 9.43
N CYS A 191 3.46 -6.44 10.40
CA CYS A 191 3.64 -7.89 10.43
C CYS A 191 2.30 -8.64 10.54
N ASN A 192 1.35 -8.14 11.35
CA ASN A 192 0.04 -8.76 11.47
C ASN A 192 -0.79 -8.60 10.18
N ILE A 193 -0.71 -7.45 9.51
CA ILE A 193 -1.33 -7.25 8.19
C ILE A 193 -0.78 -8.28 7.19
N SER A 194 0.55 -8.44 7.11
CA SER A 194 1.19 -9.43 6.24
C SER A 194 0.73 -10.86 6.54
N LYS A 195 0.67 -11.26 7.81
CA LYS A 195 0.18 -12.58 8.23
C LYS A 195 -1.27 -12.81 7.84
N ARG A 196 -2.15 -11.82 8.10
CA ARG A 196 -3.56 -11.91 7.71
C ARG A 196 -3.75 -11.95 6.20
N LEU A 197 -2.91 -11.26 5.44
CA LEU A 197 -2.90 -11.34 3.98
C LEU A 197 -2.51 -12.76 3.49
N ASN A 198 -1.65 -13.46 4.23
CA ASN A 198 -1.31 -14.86 4.00
C ASN A 198 -2.36 -15.85 4.55
N GLY A 199 -3.51 -15.38 5.03
CA GLY A 199 -4.59 -16.23 5.55
C GLY A 199 -4.42 -16.68 6.99
N GLU A 200 -3.42 -16.17 7.74
CA GLU A 200 -3.25 -16.50 9.14
C GLU A 200 -4.29 -15.75 10.01
N ASP A 201 -4.91 -16.45 10.95
CA ASP A 201 -5.78 -15.83 11.95
C ASP A 201 -4.95 -15.24 13.10
N VAL A 202 -4.56 -13.99 12.96
CA VAL A 202 -3.85 -13.24 13.99
C VAL A 202 -4.68 -12.08 14.50
N ARG A 203 -4.64 -11.86 15.83
CA ARG A 203 -5.36 -10.76 16.47
C ARG A 203 -4.80 -9.41 16.02
N LEU A 204 -5.68 -8.42 15.87
CA LEU A 204 -5.28 -7.04 15.67
C LEU A 204 -4.43 -6.55 16.85
N VAL A 205 -3.42 -5.75 16.55
CA VAL A 205 -2.60 -5.11 17.58
C VAL A 205 -3.46 -4.03 18.23
N LYS A 206 -3.62 -4.09 19.55
CA LYS A 206 -4.35 -3.04 20.29
C LYS A 206 -3.48 -1.79 20.40
N GLY A 207 -4.07 -0.62 20.16
CA GLY A 207 -3.37 0.65 20.30
C GLY A 207 -2.85 0.85 21.74
N LYS A 208 -1.64 1.42 21.84
CA LYS A 208 -1.10 1.84 23.14
C LYS A 208 -1.61 3.25 23.45
N MET A 209 -2.52 3.37 24.39
CA MET A 209 -2.72 4.67 25.05
C MET A 209 -1.46 5.01 25.85
N SER A 210 -0.99 6.25 25.72
CA SER A 210 0.11 6.73 26.57
C SER A 210 -0.24 6.55 28.04
N ILE A 211 0.70 6.03 28.83
CA ILE A 211 0.53 5.84 30.28
C ILE A 211 0.12 7.17 30.96
N PHE A 212 0.56 8.31 30.43
CA PHE A 212 0.17 9.64 30.91
C PHE A 212 -1.32 9.96 30.72
N ALA A 213 -1.96 9.50 29.65
CA ALA A 213 -3.39 9.71 29.45
C ALA A 213 -4.26 8.83 30.38
N ARG A 214 -3.71 7.75 30.94
CA ARG A 214 -4.38 6.91 31.94
C ARG A 214 -4.32 7.47 33.37
N LEU A 215 -3.41 8.39 33.65
CA LEU A 215 -3.18 8.94 35.00
C LEU A 215 -3.85 10.32 35.19
N PHE A 216 -4.27 10.99 34.15
CA PHE A 216 -4.80 12.36 34.18
C PHE A 216 -6.11 12.54 33.37
N GLY A 217 -6.78 11.43 32.96
CA GLY A 217 -8.09 11.43 32.31
C GLY A 217 -9.21 11.01 33.25
#